data_911e8fd9424cfe72c418a596b6a765df
#
_entry.id   911e8fd9424cfe72c418a596b6a765df
#
_cell.length_a   1.000
_cell.length_b   1.000
_cell.length_c   1.000
_cell.angle_alpha   90.00
_cell.angle_beta   90.00
_cell.angle_gamma   90.00
#
_symmetry.space_group_name_H-M   'P 1'
#
loop_
_entity.id
_entity.type
_entity.pdbx_description
1 polymer ?
#
loop_
_entity_poly.entity_id
_entity_poly.type
_entity_poly.pdbx_seq_one_letter_code
_entity_poly.pdbx_strand_id
1 'polypeptide(L)'
;MDRSRRRRRDRRPRRVPVRELTFGVLPEEAAAALVLPDGAEPATLRGETAAVEAYAAATGLPWEPVMGIRLFRLGELTPRDPAPAGRARPARAADLPLLGEWTADFAAVHGYPPRDDYTDWLTERITEDRLHVWEAPEGRPVAMAARSRTVEGQSRVHLVYTAPAERGRGYAAGVTAAVSRAAADSGAAEVVLFTDLANPTSNALYRRLGYRPVADHLGIRFTTG
;
A
#
# COMPACT_ATOMS: atom_id res chain seq x y z
N MET A 1 48.86 43.02 -27.52
CA MET A 1 48.15 41.88 -28.12
C MET A 1 47.88 40.88 -27.00
N ASP A 2 46.74 41.05 -26.33
CA ASP A 2 46.31 40.15 -25.26
C ASP A 2 45.12 39.35 -25.75
N ARG A 3 45.28 38.01 -25.83
CA ARG A 3 44.23 37.09 -26.26
C ARG A 3 43.73 36.38 -25.01
N SER A 4 42.79 36.98 -24.26
CA SER A 4 42.01 36.35 -23.21
C SER A 4 41.06 35.29 -23.80
N ARG A 5 41.51 34.04 -23.80
CA ARG A 5 40.65 32.88 -24.09
C ARG A 5 39.70 32.65 -22.91
N ARG A 6 38.45 33.11 -23.05
CA ARG A 6 37.32 32.73 -22.20
C ARG A 6 37.09 31.25 -22.36
N ARG A 7 37.47 30.45 -21.35
CA ARG A 7 37.04 29.06 -21.23
C ARG A 7 35.51 29.05 -21.03
N ARG A 8 34.75 28.57 -22.03
CA ARG A 8 33.33 28.21 -21.86
C ARG A 8 33.33 27.05 -20.85
N ARG A 9 32.84 27.32 -19.63
CA ARG A 9 32.47 26.25 -18.69
C ARG A 9 31.30 25.50 -19.29
N ASP A 10 31.55 24.28 -19.72
CA ASP A 10 30.57 23.30 -20.12
C ASP A 10 29.68 23.00 -18.89
N ARG A 11 28.58 23.73 -18.75
CA ARG A 11 27.57 23.46 -17.73
C ARG A 11 26.71 22.30 -18.24
N ARG A 12 27.17 21.09 -18.05
CA ARG A 12 26.28 19.94 -18.15
C ARG A 12 25.14 20.17 -17.16
N PRO A 13 23.88 20.04 -17.61
CA PRO A 13 22.75 20.17 -16.68
C PRO A 13 22.93 19.15 -15.55
N ARG A 14 22.74 19.57 -14.31
CA ARG A 14 22.71 18.68 -13.17
C ARG A 14 21.55 17.70 -13.40
N ARG A 15 21.85 16.44 -13.66
CA ARG A 15 20.86 15.39 -13.70
C ARG A 15 20.14 15.38 -12.34
N VAL A 16 18.83 15.63 -12.35
CA VAL A 16 17.99 15.42 -11.16
C VAL A 16 17.67 13.92 -11.20
N PRO A 17 18.15 13.12 -10.25
CA PRO A 17 17.86 11.70 -10.27
C PRO A 17 16.35 11.50 -10.06
N VAL A 18 15.70 10.79 -10.97
CA VAL A 18 14.35 10.28 -10.75
C VAL A 18 14.46 9.22 -9.66
N ARG A 19 14.09 9.56 -8.42
CA ARG A 19 14.24 8.65 -7.29
C ARG A 19 13.28 7.47 -7.37
N GLU A 20 12.08 7.70 -7.85
CA GLU A 20 11.03 6.69 -7.90
C GLU A 20 10.20 6.86 -9.18
N LEU A 21 10.00 5.77 -9.90
CA LEU A 21 9.11 5.69 -11.04
C LEU A 21 7.96 4.74 -10.68
N THR A 22 6.73 5.16 -10.97
CA THR A 22 5.55 4.32 -10.76
C THR A 22 4.77 4.22 -12.06
N PHE A 23 4.55 3.00 -12.53
CA PHE A 23 3.65 2.73 -13.64
C PHE A 23 2.21 2.58 -13.13
N GLY A 24 1.27 3.22 -13.82
CA GLY A 24 -0.13 2.84 -13.78
C GLY A 24 -0.37 1.59 -14.65
N VAL A 25 -1.58 1.45 -15.17
CA VAL A 25 -1.87 0.41 -16.17
C VAL A 25 -1.13 0.78 -17.45
N LEU A 26 -0.13 -0.03 -17.81
CA LEU A 26 0.76 0.23 -18.94
C LEU A 26 1.03 -1.09 -19.68
N PRO A 27 0.74 -1.19 -20.99
CA PRO A 27 1.11 -2.37 -21.78
C PRO A 27 2.64 -2.60 -21.79
N GLU A 28 3.05 -3.85 -21.87
CA GLU A 28 4.45 -4.27 -21.85
C GLU A 28 5.27 -3.58 -22.95
N GLU A 29 4.71 -3.47 -24.18
CA GLU A 29 5.40 -2.84 -25.30
C GLU A 29 5.61 -1.33 -25.04
N ALA A 30 4.64 -0.68 -24.41
CA ALA A 30 4.76 0.74 -24.04
C ALA A 30 5.78 0.94 -22.91
N ALA A 31 5.82 0.04 -21.95
CA ALA A 31 6.80 0.04 -20.88
C ALA A 31 8.23 -0.15 -21.43
N ALA A 32 8.42 -1.14 -22.31
CA ALA A 32 9.72 -1.41 -22.95
C ALA A 32 10.22 -0.26 -23.83
N ALA A 33 9.30 0.50 -24.44
CA ALA A 33 9.62 1.64 -25.28
C ALA A 33 9.83 2.97 -24.50
N LEU A 34 9.58 2.99 -23.20
CA LEU A 34 9.67 4.19 -22.40
C LEU A 34 11.13 4.64 -22.24
N VAL A 35 11.39 5.87 -22.65
CA VAL A 35 12.69 6.53 -22.47
C VAL A 35 12.50 7.71 -21.51
N LEU A 36 13.28 7.71 -20.43
CA LEU A 36 13.25 8.83 -19.49
C LEU A 36 14.03 10.02 -20.05
N PRO A 37 13.60 11.27 -19.78
CA PRO A 37 14.27 12.47 -20.24
C PRO A 37 15.74 12.50 -19.80
N ASP A 38 16.60 13.06 -20.66
CA ASP A 38 18.03 13.28 -20.40
C ASP A 38 18.84 12.04 -19.97
N GLY A 39 18.36 10.83 -20.31
CA GLY A 39 18.98 9.58 -19.87
C GLY A 39 18.98 9.42 -18.37
N ALA A 40 17.94 9.94 -17.69
CA ALA A 40 17.73 9.71 -16.28
C ALA A 40 17.47 8.21 -16.02
N GLU A 41 18.06 7.69 -14.95
CA GLU A 41 17.85 6.32 -14.50
C GLU A 41 17.08 6.37 -13.18
N PRO A 42 15.96 5.65 -13.03
CA PRO A 42 15.24 5.59 -11.78
C PRO A 42 16.03 4.78 -10.74
N ALA A 43 15.99 5.18 -9.48
CA ALA A 43 16.55 4.37 -8.41
C ALA A 43 15.62 3.18 -8.08
N THR A 44 14.30 3.41 -8.17
CA THR A 44 13.29 2.37 -7.96
C THR A 44 12.19 2.50 -9.01
N LEU A 45 11.59 1.36 -9.34
CA LEU A 45 10.43 1.27 -10.23
C LEU A 45 9.38 0.36 -9.59
N ARG A 46 8.10 0.74 -9.69
CA ARG A 46 6.98 -0.12 -9.30
C ARG A 46 5.84 -0.04 -10.31
N GLY A 47 5.07 -1.11 -10.42
CA GLY A 47 3.92 -1.22 -11.32
C GLY A 47 3.45 -2.65 -11.46
N GLU A 48 2.56 -2.92 -12.41
CA GLU A 48 2.22 -4.29 -12.77
C GLU A 48 3.47 -5.05 -13.19
N THR A 49 3.58 -6.30 -12.73
CA THR A 49 4.80 -7.12 -12.87
C THR A 49 5.31 -7.16 -14.31
N ALA A 50 4.44 -7.44 -15.27
CA ALA A 50 4.83 -7.55 -16.68
C ALA A 50 5.41 -6.23 -17.25
N ALA A 51 4.80 -5.09 -16.93
CA ALA A 51 5.30 -3.79 -17.38
C ALA A 51 6.65 -3.43 -16.71
N VAL A 52 6.83 -3.75 -15.43
CA VAL A 52 8.09 -3.52 -14.71
C VAL A 52 9.21 -4.37 -15.30
N GLU A 53 8.95 -5.66 -15.54
CA GLU A 53 9.93 -6.58 -16.15
C GLU A 53 10.28 -6.19 -17.57
N ALA A 54 9.31 -5.77 -18.39
CA ALA A 54 9.54 -5.31 -19.76
C ALA A 54 10.44 -4.05 -19.80
N TYR A 55 10.20 -3.08 -18.93
CA TYR A 55 11.05 -1.90 -18.81
C TYR A 55 12.47 -2.27 -18.34
N ALA A 56 12.57 -3.08 -17.27
CA ALA A 56 13.87 -3.50 -16.74
C ALA A 56 14.71 -4.25 -17.78
N ALA A 57 14.09 -5.14 -18.55
CA ALA A 57 14.74 -5.84 -19.66
C ALA A 57 15.21 -4.88 -20.76
N ALA A 58 14.41 -3.89 -21.13
CA ALA A 58 14.74 -2.92 -22.17
C ALA A 58 15.89 -1.98 -21.76
N THR A 59 16.01 -1.64 -20.48
CA THR A 59 17.12 -0.81 -20.00
C THR A 59 18.44 -1.57 -19.91
N GLY A 60 18.40 -2.89 -19.74
CA GLY A 60 19.58 -3.71 -19.48
C GLY A 60 20.29 -3.43 -18.16
N LEU A 61 19.71 -2.61 -17.28
CA LEU A 61 20.29 -2.28 -15.99
C LEU A 61 20.09 -3.44 -15.01
N PRO A 62 21.07 -3.76 -14.16
CA PRO A 62 20.89 -4.74 -13.10
C PRO A 62 19.90 -4.23 -12.05
N TRP A 63 19.07 -5.14 -11.54
CA TRP A 63 18.05 -4.80 -10.55
C TRP A 63 17.81 -5.95 -9.57
N GLU A 64 17.20 -5.62 -8.43
CA GLU A 64 16.76 -6.57 -7.42
C GLU A 64 15.29 -6.32 -7.06
N PRO A 65 14.49 -7.37 -6.78
CA PRO A 65 13.13 -7.19 -6.30
C PRO A 65 13.16 -6.67 -4.86
N VAL A 66 12.33 -5.65 -4.58
CA VAL A 66 12.18 -5.09 -3.23
C VAL A 66 10.79 -5.31 -2.66
N MET A 67 9.78 -5.54 -3.51
CA MET A 67 8.41 -5.76 -3.09
C MET A 67 7.63 -6.52 -4.17
N GLY A 68 6.82 -7.48 -3.73
CA GLY A 68 5.78 -8.09 -4.56
C GLY A 68 4.44 -7.95 -3.86
N ILE A 69 3.48 -7.26 -4.48
CA ILE A 69 2.15 -7.05 -3.89
C ILE A 69 1.07 -7.48 -4.86
N ARG A 70 -0.03 -7.98 -4.31
CA ARG A 70 -1.22 -8.37 -5.06
C ARG A 70 -2.34 -7.38 -4.81
N LEU A 71 -2.90 -6.86 -5.89
CA LEU A 71 -4.15 -6.12 -5.89
C LEU A 71 -5.31 -7.11 -5.84
N PHE A 72 -6.18 -6.92 -4.86
CA PHE A 72 -7.46 -7.61 -4.74
C PHE A 72 -8.60 -6.64 -4.91
N ARG A 73 -9.70 -7.10 -5.53
CA ARG A 73 -10.99 -6.41 -5.59
C ARG A 73 -12.03 -7.26 -4.88
N LEU A 74 -12.87 -6.65 -4.08
CA LEU A 74 -13.98 -7.29 -3.44
C LEU A 74 -15.02 -7.69 -4.49
N GLY A 75 -15.41 -8.97 -4.49
CA GLY A 75 -16.62 -9.45 -5.13
C GLY A 75 -17.79 -9.39 -4.15
N GLU A 76 -18.41 -10.52 -3.88
CA GLU A 76 -19.40 -10.63 -2.83
C GLU A 76 -18.73 -10.76 -1.46
N LEU A 77 -19.05 -9.85 -0.53
CA LEU A 77 -18.49 -9.89 0.81
C LEU A 77 -19.05 -11.10 1.58
N THR A 78 -18.16 -12.01 1.96
CA THR A 78 -18.45 -13.22 2.72
C THR A 78 -17.81 -13.13 4.11
N PRO A 79 -18.50 -12.56 5.12
CA PRO A 79 -17.97 -12.51 6.48
C PRO A 79 -17.80 -13.92 7.04
N ARG A 80 -16.85 -14.04 7.98
CA ARG A 80 -16.67 -15.33 8.69
C ARG A 80 -17.92 -15.68 9.51
N ASP A 81 -18.35 -16.93 9.39
CA ASP A 81 -19.43 -17.51 10.19
C ASP A 81 -18.89 -18.77 10.91
N PRO A 82 -19.00 -18.89 12.26
CA PRO A 82 -19.41 -17.81 13.16
C PRO A 82 -18.41 -16.65 13.17
N ALA A 83 -18.92 -15.43 13.37
CA ALA A 83 -18.08 -14.25 13.56
C ALA A 83 -17.15 -14.43 14.77
N PRO A 84 -15.95 -13.81 14.79
CA PRO A 84 -15.11 -13.81 15.97
C PRO A 84 -15.84 -13.12 17.16
N ALA A 85 -15.52 -13.54 18.39
CA ALA A 85 -16.12 -12.93 19.58
C ALA A 85 -15.84 -11.42 19.64
N GLY A 86 -16.83 -10.63 20.07
CA GLY A 86 -16.75 -9.18 20.08
C GLY A 86 -17.46 -8.54 18.88
N ARG A 87 -17.07 -7.33 18.53
CA ARG A 87 -17.72 -6.55 17.47
C ARG A 87 -16.78 -5.53 16.82
N ALA A 88 -17.08 -5.17 15.60
CA ALA A 88 -16.49 -4.00 14.96
C ALA A 88 -17.17 -2.71 15.43
N ARG A 89 -16.41 -1.63 15.56
CA ARG A 89 -16.91 -0.27 15.73
C ARG A 89 -15.98 0.75 15.07
N PRO A 90 -16.46 1.94 14.72
CA PRO A 90 -15.58 3.06 14.38
C PRO A 90 -14.59 3.34 15.52
N ALA A 91 -13.36 3.70 15.16
CA ALA A 91 -12.37 4.14 16.14
C ALA A 91 -12.76 5.48 16.74
N ARG A 92 -12.29 5.77 17.96
CA ARG A 92 -12.60 6.98 18.72
C ARG A 92 -11.31 7.70 19.10
N ALA A 93 -11.40 8.96 19.47
CA ALA A 93 -10.24 9.73 19.94
C ALA A 93 -9.53 9.06 21.13
N ALA A 94 -10.26 8.37 22.00
CA ALA A 94 -9.68 7.62 23.12
C ALA A 94 -8.80 6.43 22.68
N ASP A 95 -8.98 5.93 21.47
CA ASP A 95 -8.16 4.83 20.92
C ASP A 95 -6.83 5.33 20.36
N LEU A 96 -6.63 6.63 20.12
CA LEU A 96 -5.47 7.22 19.45
C LEU A 96 -4.11 6.73 19.96
N PRO A 97 -3.83 6.68 21.27
CA PRO A 97 -2.52 6.20 21.74
C PRO A 97 -2.22 4.79 21.28
N LEU A 98 -3.16 3.87 21.46
CA LEU A 98 -3.03 2.47 21.05
C LEU A 98 -2.93 2.32 19.53
N LEU A 99 -3.72 3.06 18.76
CA LEU A 99 -3.69 3.01 17.31
C LEU A 99 -2.41 3.61 16.74
N GLY A 100 -1.81 4.58 17.42
CA GLY A 100 -0.48 5.13 17.11
C GLY A 100 0.62 4.06 17.21
N GLU A 101 0.65 3.34 18.34
CA GLU A 101 1.57 2.22 18.55
C GLU A 101 1.40 1.14 17.45
N TRP A 102 0.17 0.72 17.18
CA TRP A 102 -0.11 -0.29 16.16
C TRP A 102 0.23 0.17 14.73
N THR A 103 0.09 1.47 14.46
CA THR A 103 0.47 2.03 13.16
C THR A 103 1.98 2.05 12.99
N ALA A 104 2.72 2.36 14.06
CA ALA A 104 4.18 2.30 14.07
C ALA A 104 4.68 0.86 13.86
N ASP A 105 4.10 -0.11 14.58
CA ASP A 105 4.41 -1.53 14.41
C ASP A 105 4.12 -2.01 12.98
N PHE A 106 2.95 -1.62 12.44
CA PHE A 106 2.58 -1.95 11.06
C PHE A 106 3.59 -1.37 10.07
N ALA A 107 3.99 -0.12 10.26
CA ALA A 107 4.97 0.54 9.39
C ALA A 107 6.33 -0.17 9.44
N ALA A 108 6.80 -0.53 10.62
CA ALA A 108 8.07 -1.23 10.82
C ALA A 108 8.07 -2.61 10.14
N VAL A 109 6.99 -3.40 10.29
CA VAL A 109 6.85 -4.73 9.67
C VAL A 109 6.84 -4.66 8.13
N HIS A 110 6.27 -3.59 7.56
CA HIS A 110 6.15 -3.43 6.12
C HIS A 110 7.25 -2.56 5.49
N GLY A 111 8.28 -2.19 6.25
CA GLY A 111 9.42 -1.41 5.76
C GLY A 111 9.07 0.04 5.37
N TYR A 112 7.97 0.59 5.89
CA TYR A 112 7.67 1.99 5.67
C TYR A 112 8.61 2.89 6.48
N PRO A 113 8.97 4.06 5.95
CA PRO A 113 9.77 5.02 6.71
C PRO A 113 9.10 5.36 8.06
N PRO A 114 9.84 5.35 9.16
CA PRO A 114 9.30 5.74 10.46
C PRO A 114 8.80 7.18 10.42
N ARG A 115 7.76 7.45 11.21
CA ARG A 115 7.27 8.81 11.47
C ARG A 115 7.32 9.05 12.97
N ASP A 116 7.62 10.26 13.35
CA ASP A 116 7.69 10.66 14.76
C ASP A 116 6.30 10.63 15.41
N ASP A 117 5.24 10.91 14.62
CA ASP A 117 3.86 10.95 15.10
C ASP A 117 2.86 10.55 14.01
N TYR A 118 1.82 9.83 14.40
CA TYR A 118 0.69 9.43 13.56
C TYR A 118 -0.62 10.11 13.97
N THR A 119 -0.62 10.97 14.98
CA THR A 119 -1.82 11.53 15.61
C THR A 119 -2.72 12.25 14.61
N ASP A 120 -2.20 13.20 13.85
CA ASP A 120 -2.98 13.96 12.86
C ASP A 120 -3.55 13.04 11.78
N TRP A 121 -2.72 12.12 11.29
CA TRP A 121 -3.10 11.16 10.25
C TRP A 121 -4.20 10.18 10.71
N LEU A 122 -4.16 9.74 11.96
CA LEU A 122 -5.20 8.91 12.58
C LEU A 122 -6.46 9.70 12.89
N THR A 123 -6.31 10.92 13.44
CA THR A 123 -7.42 11.81 13.79
C THR A 123 -8.29 12.11 12.58
N GLU A 124 -7.70 12.42 11.43
CA GLU A 124 -8.43 12.61 10.18
C GLU A 124 -9.31 11.39 9.85
N ARG A 125 -8.77 10.17 9.97
CA ARG A 125 -9.48 8.94 9.64
C ARG A 125 -10.58 8.61 10.64
N ILE A 126 -10.36 8.91 11.91
CA ILE A 126 -11.37 8.76 12.96
C ILE A 126 -12.52 9.73 12.73
N THR A 127 -12.23 11.01 12.47
CA THR A 127 -13.24 12.05 12.25
C THR A 127 -14.12 11.75 11.01
N GLU A 128 -13.56 11.06 10.02
CA GLU A 128 -14.27 10.70 8.79
C GLU A 128 -14.82 9.25 8.80
N ASP A 129 -14.88 8.58 9.95
CA ASP A 129 -15.32 7.19 10.11
C ASP A 129 -14.63 6.21 9.14
N ARG A 130 -13.35 6.46 8.85
CA ARG A 130 -12.54 5.62 7.93
C ARG A 130 -11.61 4.63 8.61
N LEU A 131 -11.61 4.60 9.95
CA LEU A 131 -10.81 3.68 10.76
C LEU A 131 -11.73 2.93 11.71
N HIS A 132 -11.67 1.62 11.67
CA HIS A 132 -12.47 0.75 12.53
C HIS A 132 -11.55 -0.10 13.40
N VAL A 133 -12.04 -0.45 14.57
CA VAL A 133 -11.42 -1.43 15.48
C VAL A 133 -12.34 -2.63 15.66
N TRP A 134 -11.74 -3.80 15.92
CA TRP A 134 -12.47 -4.92 16.50
C TRP A 134 -12.31 -4.84 18.01
N GLU A 135 -13.43 -4.76 18.72
CA GLU A 135 -13.52 -4.71 20.16
C GLU A 135 -13.87 -6.09 20.67
N ALA A 136 -13.01 -6.68 21.50
CA ALA A 136 -13.26 -7.96 22.16
C ALA A 136 -14.43 -7.82 23.16
N PRO A 137 -15.01 -8.93 23.66
CA PRO A 137 -16.18 -8.90 24.56
C PRO A 137 -15.99 -8.02 25.80
N GLU A 138 -14.78 -7.93 26.31
CA GLU A 138 -14.40 -7.09 27.46
C GLU A 138 -14.20 -5.62 27.13
N GLY A 139 -14.51 -5.19 25.90
CA GLY A 139 -14.45 -3.79 25.48
C GLY A 139 -13.09 -3.28 25.03
N ARG A 140 -12.08 -4.17 24.93
CA ARG A 140 -10.72 -3.79 24.53
C ARG A 140 -10.53 -3.93 23.02
N PRO A 141 -9.98 -2.92 22.31
CA PRO A 141 -9.58 -3.07 20.90
C PRO A 141 -8.49 -4.15 20.76
N VAL A 142 -8.61 -5.01 19.74
CA VAL A 142 -7.68 -6.12 19.47
C VAL A 142 -7.19 -6.18 18.02
N ALA A 143 -7.88 -5.49 17.11
CA ALA A 143 -7.48 -5.34 15.71
C ALA A 143 -7.99 -4.01 15.16
N MET A 144 -7.38 -3.54 14.09
CA MET A 144 -7.83 -2.36 13.35
C MET A 144 -7.77 -2.60 11.86
N ALA A 145 -8.57 -1.82 11.12
CA ALA A 145 -8.48 -1.66 9.68
C ALA A 145 -8.97 -0.27 9.27
N ALA A 146 -8.36 0.31 8.24
CA ALA A 146 -8.76 1.58 7.68
C ALA A 146 -9.18 1.46 6.23
N ARG A 147 -9.92 2.47 5.74
CA ARG A 147 -10.22 2.67 4.32
C ARG A 147 -9.80 4.05 3.84
N SER A 148 -9.52 4.19 2.56
CA SER A 148 -9.33 5.50 1.94
C SER A 148 -10.68 6.24 1.82
N ARG A 149 -10.64 7.53 1.50
CA ARG A 149 -11.77 8.21 0.88
C ARG A 149 -12.15 7.49 -0.41
N THR A 150 -13.42 7.55 -0.78
CA THR A 150 -13.86 7.06 -2.08
C THR A 150 -13.45 8.07 -3.15
N VAL A 151 -12.68 7.63 -4.12
CA VAL A 151 -12.23 8.43 -5.27
C VAL A 151 -12.64 7.70 -6.53
N GLU A 152 -13.32 8.35 -7.46
CA GLU A 152 -13.83 7.74 -8.69
C GLU A 152 -14.58 6.41 -8.45
N GLY A 153 -15.38 6.37 -7.39
CA GLY A 153 -16.13 5.16 -7.00
C GLY A 153 -15.31 4.06 -6.34
N GLN A 154 -14.02 4.23 -6.12
CA GLN A 154 -13.16 3.21 -5.53
C GLN A 154 -12.73 3.61 -4.11
N SER A 155 -12.78 2.65 -3.17
CA SER A 155 -12.21 2.79 -1.82
C SER A 155 -11.22 1.65 -1.56
N ARG A 156 -10.08 1.99 -0.94
CA ARG A 156 -9.03 1.01 -0.63
C ARG A 156 -8.99 0.71 0.86
N VAL A 157 -9.15 -0.57 1.22
CA VAL A 157 -8.87 -1.08 2.56
C VAL A 157 -7.36 -1.17 2.77
N HIS A 158 -6.90 -0.69 3.90
CA HIS A 158 -5.48 -0.70 4.28
C HIS A 158 -5.33 -0.74 5.80
N LEU A 159 -4.08 -0.76 6.30
CA LEU A 159 -3.77 -0.75 7.73
C LEU A 159 -4.50 -1.86 8.51
N VAL A 160 -4.61 -3.05 7.91
CA VAL A 160 -5.18 -4.21 8.62
C VAL A 160 -4.13 -4.76 9.57
N TYR A 161 -4.39 -4.60 10.87
CA TYR A 161 -3.47 -5.02 11.92
C TYR A 161 -4.22 -5.73 13.04
N THR A 162 -3.60 -6.76 13.60
CA THR A 162 -4.06 -7.44 14.80
C THR A 162 -2.91 -7.50 15.81
N ALA A 163 -3.17 -7.08 17.03
CA ALA A 163 -2.20 -7.12 18.12
C ALA A 163 -1.57 -8.52 18.22
N PRO A 164 -0.24 -8.66 18.36
CA PRO A 164 0.44 -9.96 18.31
C PRO A 164 -0.16 -11.04 19.19
N ALA A 165 -0.52 -10.71 20.44
CA ALA A 165 -1.13 -11.63 21.40
C ALA A 165 -2.57 -12.07 21.03
N GLU A 166 -3.20 -11.41 20.07
CA GLU A 166 -4.59 -11.62 19.66
C GLU A 166 -4.72 -12.29 18.27
N ARG A 167 -3.59 -12.63 17.65
CA ARG A 167 -3.58 -13.28 16.34
C ARG A 167 -4.16 -14.69 16.39
N GLY A 168 -4.58 -15.21 15.23
CA GLY A 168 -5.16 -16.53 15.11
C GLY A 168 -6.64 -16.65 15.49
N ARG A 169 -7.25 -15.61 16.07
CA ARG A 169 -8.65 -15.60 16.55
C ARG A 169 -9.66 -15.09 15.53
N GLY A 170 -9.23 -14.70 14.34
CA GLY A 170 -10.12 -14.24 13.26
C GLY A 170 -10.45 -12.75 13.27
N TYR A 171 -9.91 -11.96 14.19
CA TYR A 171 -10.23 -10.54 14.35
C TYR A 171 -9.89 -9.71 13.11
N ALA A 172 -8.78 -10.02 12.42
CA ALA A 172 -8.45 -9.38 11.15
C ALA A 172 -9.57 -9.57 10.11
N ALA A 173 -10.14 -10.77 10.01
CA ALA A 173 -11.27 -11.02 9.11
C ALA A 173 -12.51 -10.23 9.51
N GLY A 174 -12.82 -10.18 10.80
CA GLY A 174 -13.94 -9.43 11.33
C GLY A 174 -13.85 -7.93 11.04
N VAL A 175 -12.72 -7.30 11.37
CA VAL A 175 -12.55 -5.86 11.15
C VAL A 175 -12.42 -5.51 9.67
N THR A 176 -11.81 -6.38 8.85
CA THR A 176 -11.76 -6.18 7.39
C THR A 176 -13.15 -6.25 6.77
N ALA A 177 -13.97 -7.22 7.16
CA ALA A 177 -15.35 -7.32 6.69
C ALA A 177 -16.17 -6.06 7.05
N ALA A 178 -16.00 -5.56 8.28
CA ALA A 178 -16.70 -4.36 8.73
C ALA A 178 -16.30 -3.12 7.92
N VAL A 179 -14.99 -2.89 7.73
CA VAL A 179 -14.50 -1.72 6.98
C VAL A 179 -14.82 -1.82 5.49
N SER A 180 -14.87 -3.03 4.93
CA SER A 180 -15.29 -3.26 3.55
C SER A 180 -16.76 -2.94 3.34
N ARG A 181 -17.63 -3.34 4.29
CA ARG A 181 -19.05 -2.97 4.27
C ARG A 181 -19.23 -1.46 4.40
N ALA A 182 -18.54 -0.82 5.35
CA ALA A 182 -18.58 0.63 5.52
C ALA A 182 -18.10 1.39 4.27
N ALA A 183 -17.16 0.84 3.50
CA ALA A 183 -16.76 1.41 2.21
C ALA A 183 -17.91 1.36 1.19
N ALA A 184 -18.56 0.21 1.04
CA ALA A 184 -19.71 0.05 0.14
C ALA A 184 -20.88 0.95 0.57
N ASP A 185 -21.23 0.97 1.86
CA ASP A 185 -22.32 1.78 2.44
C ASP A 185 -22.06 3.29 2.22
N SER A 186 -20.79 3.71 2.12
CA SER A 186 -20.40 5.10 1.81
C SER A 186 -20.30 5.40 0.31
N GLY A 187 -20.85 4.51 -0.55
CA GLY A 187 -20.98 4.73 -1.99
C GLY A 187 -19.79 4.27 -2.83
N ALA A 188 -18.87 3.47 -2.28
CA ALA A 188 -17.84 2.87 -3.11
C ALA A 188 -18.44 1.76 -4.00
N ALA A 189 -18.33 1.92 -5.31
CA ALA A 189 -18.69 0.90 -6.28
C ALA A 189 -17.67 -0.24 -6.30
N GLU A 190 -16.41 0.06 -5.97
CA GLU A 190 -15.34 -0.91 -5.87
C GLU A 190 -14.59 -0.76 -4.54
N VAL A 191 -14.36 -1.89 -3.88
CA VAL A 191 -13.51 -1.98 -2.69
C VAL A 191 -12.29 -2.81 -3.02
N VAL A 192 -11.11 -2.24 -2.87
CA VAL A 192 -9.85 -2.89 -3.23
C VAL A 192 -8.89 -2.95 -2.03
N LEU A 193 -7.90 -3.80 -2.11
CA LEU A 193 -6.78 -3.81 -1.17
C LEU A 193 -5.51 -4.35 -1.84
N PHE A 194 -4.37 -4.03 -1.25
CA PHE A 194 -3.11 -4.66 -1.58
C PHE A 194 -2.62 -5.53 -0.42
N THR A 195 -1.95 -6.62 -0.77
CA THR A 195 -1.27 -7.49 0.20
C THR A 195 0.03 -8.01 -0.36
N ASP A 196 0.99 -8.26 0.51
CA ASP A 196 2.25 -8.89 0.14
C ASP A 196 2.00 -10.28 -0.44
N LEU A 197 2.57 -10.55 -1.62
CA LEU A 197 2.52 -11.87 -2.26
C LEU A 197 3.14 -12.95 -1.39
N ALA A 198 4.18 -12.63 -0.63
CA ALA A 198 4.87 -13.54 0.27
C ALA A 198 4.11 -13.83 1.58
N ASN A 199 2.94 -13.17 1.81
CA ASN A 199 2.13 -13.39 3.01
C ASN A 199 0.94 -14.34 2.72
N PRO A 200 1.08 -15.67 2.86
CA PRO A 200 0.02 -16.62 2.55
C PRO A 200 -1.21 -16.47 3.47
N THR A 201 -0.99 -16.05 4.72
CA THR A 201 -2.06 -15.86 5.70
C THR A 201 -3.02 -14.74 5.26
N SER A 202 -2.49 -13.58 4.89
CA SER A 202 -3.29 -12.45 4.42
C SER A 202 -3.97 -12.76 3.08
N ASN A 203 -3.23 -13.37 2.13
CA ASN A 203 -3.80 -13.79 0.86
C ASN A 203 -4.98 -14.76 1.02
N ALA A 204 -4.86 -15.75 1.92
CA ALA A 204 -5.95 -16.69 2.21
C ALA A 204 -7.12 -16.02 2.94
N LEU A 205 -6.86 -15.08 3.84
CA LEU A 205 -7.88 -14.32 4.57
C LEU A 205 -8.75 -13.52 3.59
N TYR A 206 -8.14 -12.74 2.70
CA TYR A 206 -8.88 -11.90 1.77
C TYR A 206 -9.70 -12.72 0.77
N ARG A 207 -9.16 -13.84 0.25
CA ARG A 207 -9.94 -14.74 -0.60
C ARG A 207 -11.18 -15.29 0.12
N ARG A 208 -11.07 -15.69 1.38
CA ARG A 208 -12.21 -16.17 2.19
C ARG A 208 -13.25 -15.08 2.43
N LEU A 209 -12.86 -13.81 2.49
CA LEU A 209 -13.77 -12.67 2.60
C LEU A 209 -14.46 -12.30 1.27
N GLY A 210 -14.15 -13.00 0.17
CA GLY A 210 -14.73 -12.74 -1.14
C GLY A 210 -13.92 -11.82 -2.04
N TYR A 211 -12.69 -11.43 -1.62
CA TYR A 211 -11.78 -10.69 -2.47
C TYR A 211 -11.17 -11.59 -3.54
N ARG A 212 -11.09 -11.08 -4.75
CA ARG A 212 -10.52 -11.77 -5.91
C ARG A 212 -9.27 -11.06 -6.39
N PRO A 213 -8.19 -11.80 -6.74
CA PRO A 213 -6.99 -11.18 -7.28
C PRO A 213 -7.28 -10.53 -8.63
N VAL A 214 -6.70 -9.36 -8.86
CA VAL A 214 -6.84 -8.57 -10.10
C VAL A 214 -5.51 -8.51 -10.83
N ALA A 215 -4.44 -8.08 -10.15
CA ALA A 215 -3.11 -7.94 -10.71
C ALA A 215 -2.04 -8.13 -9.64
N ASP A 216 -0.89 -8.60 -10.07
CA ASP A 216 0.32 -8.62 -9.26
C ASP A 216 1.21 -7.45 -9.66
N HIS A 217 1.76 -6.79 -8.66
CA HIS A 217 2.65 -5.64 -8.81
C HIS A 217 4.03 -5.98 -8.26
N LEU A 218 5.04 -5.53 -8.97
CA LEU A 218 6.44 -5.68 -8.62
C LEU A 218 7.05 -4.31 -8.34
N GLY A 219 7.79 -4.20 -7.24
CA GLY A 219 8.70 -3.10 -6.99
C GLY A 219 10.13 -3.59 -7.11
N ILE A 220 10.96 -2.89 -7.86
CA ILE A 220 12.36 -3.19 -8.05
C ILE A 220 13.23 -1.99 -7.67
N ARG A 221 14.48 -2.28 -7.32
CA ARG A 221 15.55 -1.30 -7.16
C ARG A 221 16.61 -1.58 -8.21
N PHE A 222 17.00 -0.56 -8.96
CA PHE A 222 18.16 -0.65 -9.83
C PHE A 222 19.44 -0.58 -9.01
N THR A 223 20.37 -1.47 -9.30
CA THR A 223 21.67 -1.52 -8.62
C THR A 223 22.74 -0.93 -9.52
N THR A 224 23.65 -0.16 -8.96
CA THR A 224 24.87 0.26 -9.67
C THR A 224 25.79 -0.94 -9.82
N GLY A 225 26.15 -1.25 -11.06
CA GLY A 225 27.19 -2.25 -11.36
C GLY A 225 28.56 -1.79 -10.91
#